data_179069fcb083fdfc2420f7504bab6f01
#
_entry.id   179069fcb083fdfc2420f7504bab6f01
#
_cell.length_a   1.000
_cell.length_b   1.000
_cell.length_c   1.000
_cell.angle_alpha   90.00
_cell.angle_beta   90.00
_cell.angle_gamma   90.00
#
_symmetry.space_group_name_H-M   'P 1'
#
loop_
_entity.id
_entity.type
_entity.pdbx_description
1 polymer ?
#
loop_
_entity_poly.entity_id
_entity_poly.type
_entity_poly.pdbx_seq_one_letter_code
_entity_poly.pdbx_strand_id
1 'polypeptide(L)'
;RKGDVAYFDFTGTDPQSKSSINFYLNEEMFKMFLGAFTINIFDPQILFNDGFYDLVDVVIPAGTILKPMKPAALSCRTHMLGRIFDIMGGLLGQGAPDALNAAGFSDSPHFMYSGYDKNGEWYQLYQIGFGGIPGRPVGDGADGHSLWPSFTNVPCEYLESYFPLRIDVYQSITDSGGPGLHRGGNGISTGYRFLEPGEISIHDDRWLTYPG
;
A
#
# COMPACT_ATOMS: atom_id res chain seq x y z
N ARG A 1 14.73 -7.38 -20.96
CA ARG A 1 14.03 -7.49 -22.23
C ARG A 1 14.67 -8.57 -23.09
N LYS A 2 13.88 -9.47 -23.67
CA LYS A 2 14.33 -10.46 -24.67
C LYS A 2 13.56 -10.19 -25.98
N GLY A 3 14.19 -9.56 -26.96
CA GLY A 3 13.49 -9.10 -28.15
C GLY A 3 12.42 -8.08 -27.79
N ASP A 4 11.16 -8.35 -28.13
CA ASP A 4 10.00 -7.49 -27.84
C ASP A 4 9.25 -7.88 -26.56
N VAL A 5 9.71 -8.93 -25.85
CA VAL A 5 9.10 -9.43 -24.62
C VAL A 5 9.80 -8.82 -23.40
N ALA A 6 9.01 -8.32 -22.46
CA ALA A 6 9.46 -7.91 -21.13
C ALA A 6 9.59 -9.16 -20.24
N TYR A 7 10.71 -9.33 -19.57
CA TYR A 7 10.96 -10.46 -18.68
C TYR A 7 11.07 -10.00 -17.24
N PHE A 8 10.23 -10.55 -16.38
CA PHE A 8 10.19 -10.25 -14.93
C PHE A 8 10.56 -11.51 -14.15
N ASP A 9 11.60 -11.43 -13.36
CA ASP A 9 12.09 -12.53 -12.55
C ASP A 9 12.11 -12.14 -11.07
N PHE A 10 11.28 -12.82 -10.29
CA PHE A 10 11.15 -12.65 -8.84
C PHE A 10 12.01 -13.66 -8.06
N THR A 11 12.99 -14.29 -8.71
CA THR A 11 13.95 -15.16 -8.03
C THR A 11 14.76 -14.34 -7.03
N GLY A 12 14.88 -14.85 -5.80
CA GLY A 12 15.51 -14.12 -4.69
C GLY A 12 14.52 -13.39 -3.78
N THR A 13 13.22 -13.43 -4.11
CA THR A 13 12.16 -13.00 -3.18
C THR A 13 12.21 -13.81 -1.89
N ASP A 14 11.97 -13.15 -0.76
CA ASP A 14 11.98 -13.77 0.56
C ASP A 14 11.05 -14.99 0.67
N PRO A 15 11.41 -15.98 1.51
CA PRO A 15 10.57 -17.13 1.76
C PRO A 15 9.20 -16.75 2.31
N GLN A 16 8.23 -17.64 2.12
CA GLN A 16 6.90 -17.53 2.72
C GLN A 16 6.97 -17.23 4.22
N SER A 17 6.26 -16.19 4.64
CA SER A 17 6.13 -15.80 6.03
C SER A 17 5.14 -16.69 6.79
N LYS A 18 5.39 -16.90 8.09
CA LYS A 18 4.41 -17.50 9.02
C LYS A 18 3.31 -16.50 9.41
N SER A 19 3.59 -15.19 9.30
CA SER A 19 2.62 -14.13 9.56
C SER A 19 1.71 -13.90 8.35
N SER A 20 0.69 -13.07 8.51
CA SER A 20 -0.38 -12.86 7.52
C SER A 20 -0.02 -11.92 6.36
N ILE A 21 1.25 -11.63 6.15
CA ILE A 21 1.74 -10.69 5.13
C ILE A 21 1.97 -11.31 3.74
N ASN A 22 1.77 -12.61 3.56
CA ASN A 22 1.94 -13.21 2.26
C ASN A 22 0.91 -12.68 1.25
N PHE A 23 1.31 -12.61 0.00
CA PHE A 23 0.44 -12.26 -1.11
C PHE A 23 0.47 -13.36 -2.15
N TYR A 24 -0.67 -13.97 -2.43
CA TYR A 24 -0.73 -14.98 -3.49
C TYR A 24 -0.84 -14.29 -4.85
N LEU A 25 0.31 -14.09 -5.47
CA LEU A 25 0.46 -13.57 -6.82
C LEU A 25 0.77 -14.73 -7.77
N ASN A 26 -0.04 -14.90 -8.80
CA ASN A 26 0.30 -15.77 -9.92
C ASN A 26 0.74 -14.95 -11.14
N GLU A 27 1.29 -15.61 -12.12
CA GLU A 27 1.84 -15.00 -13.32
C GLU A 27 0.77 -14.21 -14.10
N GLU A 28 -0.45 -14.73 -14.20
CA GLU A 28 -1.57 -14.06 -14.88
C GLU A 28 -2.02 -12.80 -14.13
N MET A 29 -2.15 -12.88 -12.81
CA MET A 29 -2.47 -11.70 -11.99
C MET A 29 -1.40 -10.62 -12.14
N PHE A 30 -0.13 -11.01 -12.13
CA PHE A 30 0.96 -10.04 -12.32
C PHE A 30 0.86 -9.36 -13.69
N LYS A 31 0.67 -10.13 -14.77
CA LYS A 31 0.50 -9.58 -16.12
C LYS A 31 -0.70 -8.64 -16.21
N MET A 32 -1.81 -8.98 -15.57
CA MET A 32 -3.00 -8.13 -15.50
C MET A 32 -2.69 -6.80 -14.78
N PHE A 33 -2.07 -6.84 -13.61
CA PHE A 33 -1.69 -5.63 -12.87
C PHE A 33 -0.68 -4.78 -13.65
N LEU A 34 0.35 -5.41 -14.22
CA LEU A 34 1.33 -4.73 -15.05
C LEU A 34 0.69 -4.06 -16.25
N GLY A 35 -0.21 -4.76 -16.94
CA GLY A 35 -0.91 -4.24 -18.12
C GLY A 35 -1.78 -3.04 -17.78
N ALA A 36 -2.61 -3.15 -16.76
CA ALA A 36 -3.44 -2.05 -16.31
C ALA A 36 -2.59 -0.84 -15.88
N PHE A 37 -1.52 -1.07 -15.13
CA PHE A 37 -0.60 -0.03 -14.68
C PHE A 37 0.09 0.67 -15.87
N THR A 38 0.69 -0.11 -16.77
CA THR A 38 1.47 0.38 -17.92
C THR A 38 0.59 1.16 -18.89
N ILE A 39 -0.58 0.61 -19.25
CA ILE A 39 -1.51 1.27 -20.18
C ILE A 39 -2.01 2.60 -19.61
N ASN A 40 -2.43 2.63 -18.35
CA ASN A 40 -2.92 3.87 -17.75
C ASN A 40 -1.86 4.97 -17.67
N ILE A 41 -0.58 4.60 -17.55
CA ILE A 41 0.51 5.56 -17.45
C ILE A 41 0.96 6.07 -18.83
N PHE A 42 1.16 5.15 -19.77
CA PHE A 42 1.83 5.47 -21.04
C PHE A 42 0.87 5.76 -22.19
N ASP A 43 -0.25 5.06 -22.27
CA ASP A 43 -1.27 5.30 -23.30
C ASP A 43 -2.65 4.78 -22.85
N PRO A 44 -3.44 5.60 -22.15
CA PRO A 44 -4.75 5.20 -21.63
C PRO A 44 -5.80 4.93 -22.72
N GLN A 45 -5.49 5.15 -24.00
CA GLN A 45 -6.38 4.84 -25.12
C GLN A 45 -6.23 3.40 -25.61
N ILE A 46 -5.15 2.72 -25.22
CA ILE A 46 -4.97 1.29 -25.53
C ILE A 46 -5.98 0.48 -24.72
N LEU A 47 -6.75 -0.34 -25.43
CA LEU A 47 -7.64 -1.30 -24.78
C LEU A 47 -6.83 -2.51 -24.27
N PHE A 48 -6.92 -2.76 -22.98
CA PHE A 48 -6.32 -3.96 -22.40
C PHE A 48 -7.01 -5.21 -22.91
N ASN A 49 -6.23 -6.16 -23.42
CA ASN A 49 -6.69 -7.43 -23.96
C ASN A 49 -5.62 -8.53 -23.80
N ASP A 50 -5.98 -9.76 -24.15
CA ASP A 50 -5.11 -10.94 -23.96
C ASP A 50 -3.79 -10.84 -24.73
N GLY A 51 -3.72 -10.09 -25.82
CA GLY A 51 -2.48 -9.86 -26.57
C GLY A 51 -1.37 -9.18 -25.74
N PHE A 52 -1.73 -8.49 -24.65
CA PHE A 52 -0.75 -7.97 -23.72
C PHE A 52 0.05 -9.08 -23.02
N TYR A 53 -0.59 -10.20 -22.74
CA TYR A 53 0.06 -11.30 -22.01
C TYR A 53 1.21 -11.95 -22.79
N ASP A 54 1.18 -11.88 -24.11
CA ASP A 54 2.24 -12.40 -24.97
C ASP A 54 3.51 -11.53 -24.94
N LEU A 55 3.37 -10.28 -24.49
CA LEU A 55 4.47 -9.33 -24.37
C LEU A 55 5.23 -9.45 -23.05
N VAL A 56 4.80 -10.31 -22.14
CA VAL A 56 5.33 -10.40 -20.79
C VAL A 56 5.59 -11.83 -20.36
N ASP A 57 6.83 -12.13 -20.03
CA ASP A 57 7.23 -13.36 -19.35
C ASP A 57 7.48 -13.09 -17.87
N VAL A 58 6.98 -13.97 -17.00
CA VAL A 58 7.07 -13.83 -15.55
C VAL A 58 7.53 -15.10 -14.90
N VAL A 59 8.46 -15.00 -13.96
CA VAL A 59 8.89 -16.10 -13.09
C VAL A 59 8.64 -15.69 -11.63
N ILE A 60 7.75 -16.42 -10.94
CA ILE A 60 7.48 -16.24 -9.50
C ILE A 60 7.72 -17.57 -8.80
N PRO A 61 8.83 -17.74 -8.06
CA PRO A 61 9.16 -18.99 -7.40
C PRO A 61 8.13 -19.37 -6.32
N ALA A 62 7.72 -20.63 -6.31
CA ALA A 62 6.83 -21.16 -5.27
C ALA A 62 7.53 -21.20 -3.91
N GLY A 63 6.76 -21.05 -2.83
CA GLY A 63 7.28 -21.02 -1.46
C GLY A 63 7.85 -19.68 -1.04
N THR A 64 7.69 -18.65 -1.86
CA THR A 64 8.04 -17.27 -1.55
C THR A 64 6.85 -16.52 -0.97
N ILE A 65 7.11 -15.33 -0.39
CA ILE A 65 6.08 -14.44 0.12
C ILE A 65 5.07 -13.99 -0.96
N LEU A 66 5.47 -14.01 -2.25
CA LEU A 66 4.63 -13.67 -3.40
C LEU A 66 3.90 -14.87 -4.02
N LYS A 67 4.33 -16.09 -3.76
CA LYS A 67 3.69 -17.33 -4.22
C LYS A 67 3.74 -18.40 -3.14
N PRO A 68 3.08 -18.12 -1.99
CA PRO A 68 3.13 -19.02 -0.86
C PRO A 68 2.44 -20.34 -1.14
N MET A 69 2.95 -21.40 -0.52
CA MET A 69 2.34 -22.73 -0.55
C MET A 69 1.28 -22.84 0.55
N LYS A 70 0.18 -23.52 0.26
CA LYS A 70 -0.92 -23.72 1.22
C LYS A 70 -0.49 -24.71 2.35
N PRO A 71 -0.93 -24.48 3.59
CA PRO A 71 -1.69 -23.33 4.07
C PRO A 71 -0.82 -22.07 4.21
N ALA A 72 -1.39 -20.87 3.90
CA ALA A 72 -0.70 -19.62 4.05
C ALA A 72 -1.62 -18.55 4.62
N ALA A 73 -1.09 -17.69 5.49
CA ALA A 73 -1.80 -16.56 6.05
C ALA A 73 -1.68 -15.36 5.10
N LEU A 74 -2.83 -14.78 4.69
CA LEU A 74 -2.93 -13.77 3.63
C LEU A 74 -3.69 -12.50 4.06
N SER A 75 -4.00 -12.34 5.34
CA SER A 75 -4.89 -11.29 5.84
C SER A 75 -4.38 -9.87 5.50
N CYS A 76 -3.07 -9.63 5.65
CA CYS A 76 -2.43 -8.34 5.43
C CYS A 76 -1.70 -8.24 4.07
N ARG A 77 -2.21 -8.93 3.06
CA ARG A 77 -1.60 -9.00 1.71
C ARG A 77 -1.42 -7.65 1.01
N THR A 78 -2.17 -6.64 1.42
CA THR A 78 -2.12 -5.29 0.82
C THR A 78 -0.75 -4.63 0.98
N HIS A 79 -0.01 -4.93 2.03
CA HIS A 79 1.36 -4.47 2.21
C HIS A 79 2.27 -4.95 1.05
N MET A 80 2.20 -6.25 0.71
CA MET A 80 2.98 -6.79 -0.42
C MET A 80 2.53 -6.22 -1.76
N LEU A 81 1.24 -5.98 -1.94
CA LEU A 81 0.72 -5.36 -3.17
C LEU A 81 1.25 -3.93 -3.32
N GLY A 82 1.25 -3.13 -2.26
CA GLY A 82 1.84 -1.80 -2.26
C GLY A 82 3.33 -1.82 -2.62
N ARG A 83 4.09 -2.79 -2.09
CA ARG A 83 5.51 -2.98 -2.44
C ARG A 83 5.72 -3.31 -3.90
N ILE A 84 4.89 -4.16 -4.49
CA ILE A 84 4.97 -4.51 -5.90
C ILE A 84 4.77 -3.25 -6.76
N PHE A 85 3.80 -2.40 -6.43
CA PHE A 85 3.59 -1.16 -7.18
C PHE A 85 4.77 -0.19 -7.07
N ASP A 86 5.39 -0.05 -5.91
CA ASP A 86 6.59 0.78 -5.76
C ASP A 86 7.78 0.23 -6.57
N ILE A 87 8.01 -1.08 -6.48
CA ILE A 87 9.08 -1.73 -7.24
C ILE A 87 8.84 -1.55 -8.74
N MET A 88 7.61 -1.72 -9.19
CA MET A 88 7.24 -1.52 -10.60
C MET A 88 7.42 -0.07 -11.02
N GLY A 89 6.99 0.88 -10.19
CA GLY A 89 7.21 2.31 -10.43
C GLY A 89 8.68 2.66 -10.54
N GLY A 90 9.51 2.21 -9.59
CA GLY A 90 10.95 2.43 -9.61
C GLY A 90 11.67 1.76 -10.79
N LEU A 91 11.21 0.57 -11.20
CA LEU A 91 11.77 -0.14 -12.34
C LEU A 91 11.45 0.56 -13.67
N LEU A 92 10.19 0.90 -13.89
CA LEU A 92 9.74 1.58 -15.11
C LEU A 92 10.24 3.02 -15.18
N GLY A 93 10.38 3.68 -14.03
CA GLY A 93 10.90 5.04 -13.91
C GLY A 93 12.34 5.20 -14.40
N GLN A 94 13.15 4.13 -14.39
CA GLN A 94 14.49 4.16 -15.00
C GLN A 94 14.44 4.38 -16.52
N GLY A 95 13.37 3.93 -17.17
CA GLY A 95 13.18 4.11 -18.61
C GLY A 95 12.29 5.31 -18.98
N ALA A 96 11.46 5.77 -18.05
CA ALA A 96 10.48 6.84 -18.28
C ALA A 96 10.29 7.69 -17.01
N PRO A 97 11.32 8.42 -16.56
CA PRO A 97 11.27 9.19 -15.31
C PRO A 97 10.19 10.27 -15.30
N ASP A 98 9.87 10.83 -16.46
CA ASP A 98 8.89 11.91 -16.60
C ASP A 98 7.43 11.39 -16.61
N ALA A 99 7.22 10.07 -16.58
CA ALA A 99 5.90 9.46 -16.61
C ALA A 99 5.45 8.91 -15.26
N LEU A 100 6.38 8.72 -14.32
CA LEU A 100 6.11 7.99 -13.07
C LEU A 100 6.29 8.87 -11.83
N ASN A 101 5.56 8.49 -10.78
CA ASN A 101 5.68 9.11 -9.47
C ASN A 101 6.95 8.63 -8.76
N ALA A 102 7.44 9.42 -7.82
CA ALA A 102 8.39 8.95 -6.82
C ALA A 102 7.79 7.81 -5.97
N ALA A 103 8.62 7.11 -5.21
CA ALA A 103 8.13 6.11 -4.27
C ALA A 103 7.35 6.78 -3.13
N GLY A 104 6.25 6.15 -2.74
CA GLY A 104 5.38 6.62 -1.68
C GLY A 104 5.55 5.83 -0.38
N PHE A 105 4.66 6.08 0.58
CA PHE A 105 4.64 5.29 1.81
C PHE A 105 4.21 3.83 1.56
N SER A 106 3.56 3.55 0.43
CA SER A 106 3.24 2.22 -0.13
C SER A 106 2.66 1.22 0.84
N ASP A 107 2.00 1.71 1.84
CA ASP A 107 1.39 0.91 2.86
C ASP A 107 -0.07 1.28 3.01
N SER A 108 -0.74 0.50 3.79
CA SER A 108 -2.09 0.76 4.27
C SER A 108 -2.04 0.52 5.77
N PRO A 109 -1.49 1.46 6.55
CA PRO A 109 -1.37 1.28 7.99
C PRO A 109 -2.74 0.98 8.57
N HIS A 110 -2.86 -0.13 9.28
CA HIS A 110 -4.09 -0.52 9.93
C HIS A 110 -3.96 -0.37 11.42
N PHE A 111 -4.93 0.33 12.01
CA PHE A 111 -5.07 0.46 13.45
C PHE A 111 -6.38 -0.20 13.87
N MET A 112 -6.28 -1.14 14.79
CA MET A 112 -7.44 -1.81 15.37
C MET A 112 -7.43 -1.62 16.88
N TYR A 113 -8.61 -1.35 17.43
CA TYR A 113 -8.83 -1.29 18.87
C TYR A 113 -10.11 -2.04 19.19
N SER A 114 -10.00 -3.05 20.05
CA SER A 114 -11.13 -3.90 20.43
C SER A 114 -11.17 -4.14 21.94
N GLY A 115 -12.36 -4.38 22.46
CA GLY A 115 -12.59 -4.66 23.86
C GLY A 115 -14.05 -4.86 24.17
N TYR A 116 -14.38 -4.73 25.45
CA TYR A 116 -15.77 -4.76 25.92
C TYR A 116 -16.08 -3.42 26.58
N ASP A 117 -17.24 -2.88 26.28
CA ASP A 117 -17.71 -1.66 26.90
C ASP A 117 -18.18 -1.90 28.36
N LYS A 118 -18.57 -0.85 29.05
CA LYS A 118 -19.08 -0.90 30.42
C LYS A 118 -20.34 -1.77 30.62
N ASN A 119 -21.03 -2.10 29.54
CA ASN A 119 -22.20 -2.98 29.54
C ASN A 119 -21.84 -4.44 29.21
N GLY A 120 -20.55 -4.72 28.92
CA GLY A 120 -20.06 -6.01 28.50
C GLY A 120 -20.30 -6.31 27.02
N GLU A 121 -20.65 -5.31 26.22
CA GLU A 121 -20.81 -5.48 24.77
C GLU A 121 -19.45 -5.33 24.06
N TRP A 122 -19.17 -6.26 23.16
CA TRP A 122 -17.92 -6.26 22.40
C TRP A 122 -17.93 -5.18 21.32
N TYR A 123 -16.81 -4.47 21.19
CA TYR A 123 -16.59 -3.51 20.13
C TYR A 123 -15.26 -3.79 19.41
N GLN A 124 -15.18 -3.40 18.14
CA GLN A 124 -13.95 -3.35 17.37
C GLN A 124 -13.96 -2.14 16.45
N LEU A 125 -13.00 -1.27 16.65
CA LEU A 125 -12.64 -0.23 15.70
C LEU A 125 -11.61 -0.78 14.72
N TYR A 126 -11.79 -0.50 13.46
CA TYR A 126 -10.81 -0.75 12.40
C TYR A 126 -10.64 0.52 11.57
N GLN A 127 -9.44 1.06 11.56
CA GLN A 127 -9.10 2.23 10.77
C GLN A 127 -7.93 1.97 9.85
N ILE A 128 -7.94 2.64 8.70
CA ILE A 128 -6.83 2.69 7.77
C ILE A 128 -6.18 4.05 7.91
N GLY A 129 -4.86 4.08 8.05
CA GLY A 129 -4.08 5.29 8.12
C GLY A 129 -3.93 5.96 6.76
N PHE A 130 -3.64 7.25 6.80
CA PHE A 130 -3.37 8.09 5.64
C PHE A 130 -1.94 8.61 5.71
N GLY A 131 -1.36 8.92 4.56
CA GLY A 131 -0.01 9.44 4.46
C GLY A 131 0.14 10.47 3.36
N GLY A 132 1.36 10.92 3.12
CA GLY A 132 1.69 11.80 2.00
C GLY A 132 1.77 11.01 0.68
N ILE A 133 1.06 11.47 -0.34
CA ILE A 133 1.20 10.93 -1.69
C ILE A 133 2.56 11.37 -2.26
N PRO A 134 3.26 10.51 -3.01
CA PRO A 134 4.54 10.87 -3.60
C PRO A 134 4.43 12.03 -4.60
N GLY A 135 5.54 12.75 -4.78
CA GLY A 135 5.66 13.76 -5.84
C GLY A 135 5.43 13.14 -7.22
N ARG A 136 4.80 13.91 -8.09
CA ARG A 136 4.44 13.51 -9.45
C ARG A 136 5.27 14.31 -10.47
N PRO A 137 5.42 13.85 -11.71
CA PRO A 137 6.13 14.59 -12.75
C PRO A 137 5.61 16.02 -12.98
N VAL A 138 4.31 16.24 -12.73
CA VAL A 138 3.62 17.50 -13.02
C VAL A 138 3.07 18.20 -11.77
N GLY A 139 3.47 17.82 -10.58
CA GLY A 139 2.98 18.47 -9.36
C GLY A 139 3.35 17.77 -8.06
N ASP A 140 3.15 18.50 -6.98
CA ASP A 140 3.37 18.02 -5.63
C ASP A 140 2.43 16.89 -5.24
N GLY A 141 2.85 16.06 -4.31
CA GLY A 141 2.01 15.05 -3.68
C GLY A 141 0.98 15.67 -2.73
N ALA A 142 -0.19 15.06 -2.62
CA ALA A 142 -1.23 15.49 -1.69
C ALA A 142 -0.87 15.13 -0.24
N ASP A 143 -1.14 16.04 0.68
CA ASP A 143 -0.93 15.84 2.10
C ASP A 143 -2.03 14.95 2.67
N GLY A 144 -1.68 14.03 3.59
CA GLY A 144 -2.62 13.26 4.36
C GLY A 144 -3.68 12.52 3.57
N HIS A 145 -3.30 11.90 2.48
CA HIS A 145 -4.22 11.24 1.56
C HIS A 145 -4.17 9.71 1.70
N SER A 146 -5.21 9.04 1.25
CA SER A 146 -5.19 7.58 1.13
C SER A 146 -4.35 7.16 -0.07
N LEU A 147 -3.49 6.15 0.12
CA LEU A 147 -2.81 5.50 -0.99
C LEU A 147 -3.81 4.78 -1.92
N TRP A 148 -4.81 4.14 -1.35
CA TRP A 148 -5.83 3.41 -2.09
C TRP A 148 -7.00 4.32 -2.43
N PRO A 149 -7.48 4.32 -3.67
CA PRO A 149 -8.58 5.17 -4.08
C PRO A 149 -9.84 4.89 -3.26
N SER A 150 -10.63 5.93 -3.06
CA SER A 150 -11.94 5.91 -2.40
C SER A 150 -11.93 5.69 -0.88
N PHE A 151 -10.80 5.58 -0.22
CA PHE A 151 -10.80 5.62 1.24
C PHE A 151 -10.97 7.06 1.72
N THR A 152 -11.87 7.24 2.65
CA THR A 152 -12.14 8.52 3.29
C THR A 152 -11.93 8.41 4.79
N ASN A 153 -11.54 9.51 5.41
CA ASN A 153 -11.39 9.57 6.85
C ASN A 153 -12.75 9.45 7.55
N VAL A 154 -12.78 8.75 8.67
CA VAL A 154 -13.93 8.73 9.56
C VAL A 154 -13.85 9.97 10.45
N PRO A 155 -14.90 10.80 10.52
CA PRO A 155 -14.91 11.98 11.38
C PRO A 155 -14.61 11.64 12.84
N CYS A 156 -13.83 12.49 13.52
CA CYS A 156 -13.44 12.28 14.92
C CYS A 156 -14.65 12.16 15.83
N GLU A 157 -15.68 12.97 15.59
CA GLU A 157 -16.93 12.98 16.36
C GLU A 157 -17.69 11.65 16.25
N TYR A 158 -17.63 11.02 15.07
CA TYR A 158 -18.21 9.70 14.87
C TYR A 158 -17.47 8.65 15.70
N LEU A 159 -16.13 8.66 15.62
CA LEU A 159 -15.30 7.70 16.36
C LEU A 159 -15.53 7.82 17.86
N GLU A 160 -15.55 9.05 18.40
CA GLU A 160 -15.76 9.31 19.81
C GLU A 160 -17.19 8.99 20.29
N SER A 161 -18.16 8.96 19.37
CA SER A 161 -19.55 8.63 19.68
C SER A 161 -19.80 7.12 19.73
N TYR A 162 -19.07 6.34 18.95
CA TYR A 162 -19.32 4.90 18.82
C TYR A 162 -18.27 4.02 19.50
N PHE A 163 -17.11 4.57 19.84
CA PHE A 163 -16.03 3.82 20.48
C PHE A 163 -15.57 4.52 21.76
N PRO A 164 -15.13 3.78 22.78
CA PRO A 164 -14.67 4.35 24.05
C PRO A 164 -13.24 4.94 23.89
N LEU A 165 -13.11 5.95 23.07
CA LEU A 165 -11.86 6.67 22.83
C LEU A 165 -12.10 8.16 22.63
N ARG A 166 -11.02 8.95 22.69
CA ARG A 166 -10.95 10.33 22.22
C ARG A 166 -9.77 10.52 21.29
N ILE A 167 -9.91 11.43 20.36
CA ILE A 167 -8.83 11.82 19.46
C ILE A 167 -8.23 13.12 19.99
N ASP A 168 -7.07 13.01 20.64
CA ASP A 168 -6.38 14.16 21.21
C ASP A 168 -5.57 14.93 20.16
N VAL A 169 -5.12 14.24 19.09
CA VAL A 169 -4.32 14.81 18.00
C VAL A 169 -4.80 14.24 16.67
N TYR A 170 -5.04 15.10 15.71
CA TYR A 170 -5.21 14.77 14.31
C TYR A 170 -4.69 15.92 13.45
N GLN A 171 -3.46 15.79 12.98
CA GLN A 171 -2.75 16.88 12.31
C GLN A 171 -1.77 16.40 11.25
N SER A 172 -1.48 17.26 10.28
CA SER A 172 -0.38 17.05 9.34
C SER A 172 0.96 17.21 10.05
N ILE A 173 1.93 16.41 9.67
CA ILE A 173 3.32 16.52 10.12
C ILE A 173 4.03 17.49 9.18
N THR A 174 4.32 18.69 9.66
CA THR A 174 4.97 19.73 8.86
C THR A 174 6.30 19.25 8.31
N ASP A 175 6.58 19.56 7.05
CA ASP A 175 7.82 19.25 6.33
C ASP A 175 8.21 17.76 6.31
N SER A 176 7.23 16.86 6.46
CA SER A 176 7.47 15.42 6.38
C SER A 176 7.44 14.85 4.96
N GLY A 177 7.04 15.65 3.97
CA GLY A 177 7.07 15.26 2.56
C GLY A 177 8.50 15.17 2.02
N GLY A 178 8.79 14.13 1.22
CA GLY A 178 10.09 13.96 0.57
C GLY A 178 10.43 15.17 -0.33
N PRO A 179 11.68 15.66 -0.30
CA PRO A 179 12.10 16.80 -1.11
C PRO A 179 12.27 16.42 -2.59
N GLY A 180 12.01 17.37 -3.48
CA GLY A 180 12.18 17.20 -4.93
C GLY A 180 11.75 18.45 -5.69
N LEU A 181 11.82 18.40 -7.02
CA LEU A 181 11.22 19.44 -7.87
C LEU A 181 9.73 19.60 -7.54
N HIS A 182 9.05 18.48 -7.39
CA HIS A 182 7.73 18.37 -6.83
C HIS A 182 7.83 17.54 -5.54
N ARG A 183 7.48 18.15 -4.40
CA ARG A 183 7.59 17.49 -3.11
C ARG A 183 6.58 16.36 -2.93
N GLY A 184 6.91 15.40 -2.12
CA GLY A 184 5.92 14.47 -1.56
C GLY A 184 4.95 15.19 -0.61
N GLY A 185 3.77 14.62 -0.42
CA GLY A 185 2.79 15.11 0.56
C GLY A 185 3.25 14.86 2.00
N ASN A 186 2.74 15.66 2.91
CA ASN A 186 2.98 15.49 4.34
C ASN A 186 2.18 14.30 4.91
N GLY A 187 2.78 13.60 5.85
CA GLY A 187 2.13 12.57 6.65
C GLY A 187 1.15 13.13 7.68
N ILE A 188 0.47 12.23 8.39
CA ILE A 188 -0.48 12.56 9.45
C ILE A 188 -0.01 11.96 10.77
N SER A 189 -0.22 12.71 11.85
CA SER A 189 -0.10 12.23 13.22
C SER A 189 -1.48 12.14 13.85
N THR A 190 -1.83 10.98 14.39
CA THR A 190 -3.07 10.76 15.13
C THR A 190 -2.75 10.27 16.54
N GLY A 191 -3.31 10.94 17.55
CA GLY A 191 -3.18 10.56 18.95
C GLY A 191 -4.52 10.12 19.53
N TYR A 192 -4.57 8.91 20.07
CA TYR A 192 -5.76 8.34 20.69
C TYR A 192 -5.61 8.29 22.20
N ARG A 193 -6.68 8.62 22.90
CA ARG A 193 -6.86 8.37 24.33
C ARG A 193 -7.94 7.31 24.50
N PHE A 194 -7.57 6.17 25.03
CA PHE A 194 -8.51 5.07 25.29
C PHE A 194 -9.21 5.32 26.64
N LEU A 195 -10.53 5.18 26.63
CA LEU A 195 -11.37 5.41 27.83
C LEU A 195 -11.74 4.10 28.54
N GLU A 196 -11.60 2.97 27.85
CA GLU A 196 -11.82 1.63 28.40
C GLU A 196 -10.62 0.73 28.10
N PRO A 197 -10.36 -0.29 28.91
CA PRO A 197 -9.35 -1.29 28.61
C PRO A 197 -9.66 -2.03 27.31
N GLY A 198 -8.62 -2.33 26.53
CA GLY A 198 -8.78 -3.06 25.28
C GLY A 198 -7.46 -3.53 24.69
N GLU A 199 -7.54 -4.18 23.56
CA GLU A 199 -6.40 -4.66 22.78
C GLU A 199 -6.20 -3.79 21.55
N ILE A 200 -4.94 -3.41 21.31
CA ILE A 200 -4.54 -2.67 20.12
C ILE A 200 -3.73 -3.60 19.22
N SER A 201 -4.09 -3.63 17.95
CA SER A 201 -3.31 -4.30 16.91
C SER A 201 -2.98 -3.29 15.82
N ILE A 202 -1.70 -3.22 15.44
CA ILE A 202 -1.21 -2.36 14.38
C ILE A 202 -0.60 -3.25 13.31
N HIS A 203 -1.03 -3.05 12.08
CA HIS A 203 -0.40 -3.63 10.91
C HIS A 203 0.21 -2.50 10.10
N ASP A 204 1.51 -2.53 10.00
CA ASP A 204 2.27 -1.49 9.33
C ASP A 204 3.63 -2.05 8.90
N ASP A 205 4.33 -1.36 8.01
CA ASP A 205 5.68 -1.74 7.60
C ASP A 205 6.59 -0.52 7.37
N ARG A 206 7.76 -0.70 6.74
CA ARG A 206 8.77 0.35 6.49
C ARG A 206 9.33 1.04 7.73
N TRP A 207 9.32 0.37 8.86
CA TRP A 207 9.88 0.89 10.10
C TRP A 207 11.40 1.14 10.02
N LEU A 208 12.11 0.41 9.17
CA LEU A 208 13.57 0.46 9.06
C LEU A 208 14.09 0.92 7.70
N THR A 209 13.28 0.82 6.66
CA THR A 209 13.68 1.13 5.29
C THR A 209 12.75 2.15 4.67
N TYR A 210 13.29 3.30 4.32
CA TYR A 210 12.54 4.34 3.64
C TYR A 210 12.21 3.93 2.19
N PRO A 211 11.15 4.50 1.60
CA PRO A 211 10.90 4.39 0.16
C PRO A 211 12.09 4.95 -0.63
N GLY A 212 12.43 4.27 -1.72
CA GLY A 212 13.52 4.69 -2.62
C GLY A 212 13.11 5.80 -3.57
#